data_0415fcae9756e889ff6bf2848bd78b83
#
_entry.id   0415fcae9756e889ff6bf2848bd78b83
#
_cell.length_a   1.000
_cell.length_b   1.000
_cell.length_c   1.000
_cell.angle_alpha   90.00
_cell.angle_beta   90.00
_cell.angle_gamma   90.00
#
_symmetry.space_group_name_H-M   'P 1'
#
loop_
_entity.id
_entity.type
_entity.pdbx_description
1 polymer ?
#
loop_
_entity_poly.entity_id
_entity_poly.type
_entity_poly.pdbx_seq_one_letter_code
_entity_poly.pdbx_strand_id
1 'polypeptide(L)'
;MVNAILDGRRMTTRAAAHDELTHALALPAHYGRNLDALWDALGEVEGRVTLTHTDALLEALGAYGAELIKTLYDAARDNPGLEFGVADETQAD
;
A
#
# COMPACT_ATOMS: atom_id res chain seq x y z
N MET A 1 -10.98 -6.30 -10.96
CA MET A 1 -9.96 -6.96 -10.12
C MET A 1 -8.60 -6.36 -10.40
N VAL A 2 -7.88 -5.95 -9.36
CA VAL A 2 -6.59 -5.32 -9.55
C VAL A 2 -5.48 -6.34 -9.33
N ASN A 3 -4.33 -6.05 -9.92
CA ASN A 3 -3.10 -6.79 -9.64
C ASN A 3 -2.03 -5.72 -9.58
N ALA A 4 -1.90 -5.09 -8.42
CA ALA A 4 -1.15 -3.86 -8.27
C ALA A 4 0.16 -4.11 -7.55
N ILE A 5 1.20 -3.39 -7.95
CA ILE A 5 2.48 -3.43 -7.28
C ILE A 5 2.76 -2.03 -6.74
N LEU A 6 3.03 -1.97 -5.44
CA LEU A 6 3.43 -0.74 -4.78
C LEU A 6 4.94 -0.79 -4.60
N ASP A 7 5.63 0.19 -5.14
CA ASP A 7 7.10 0.23 -5.06
C ASP A 7 7.50 1.11 -3.88
N GLY A 8 8.04 0.51 -2.83
CA GLY A 8 8.42 1.24 -1.63
C GLY A 8 9.44 2.33 -1.88
N ARG A 9 10.24 2.21 -2.97
CA ARG A 9 11.21 3.25 -3.31
C ARG A 9 10.54 4.54 -3.76
N ARG A 10 9.29 4.46 -4.20
CA ARG A 10 8.52 5.64 -4.60
C ARG A 10 7.68 6.20 -3.48
N MET A 11 7.75 5.59 -2.29
CA MET A 11 6.88 5.92 -1.17
C MET A 11 7.72 6.50 -0.03
N THR A 12 8.56 7.49 -0.36
CA THR A 12 9.53 8.02 0.59
C THR A 12 9.08 9.29 1.28
N THR A 13 7.90 9.80 0.94
CA THR A 13 7.22 10.84 1.72
C THR A 13 5.77 10.42 1.82
N ARG A 14 5.03 11.02 2.77
CA ARG A 14 3.61 10.68 2.89
C ARG A 14 2.86 10.99 1.61
N ALA A 15 3.14 12.14 1.00
CA ALA A 15 2.48 12.52 -0.23
C ALA A 15 2.79 11.52 -1.35
N ALA A 16 4.07 11.13 -1.48
CA ALA A 16 4.46 10.20 -2.52
C ALA A 16 3.84 8.82 -2.29
N ALA A 17 3.72 8.40 -1.03
CA ALA A 17 3.11 7.12 -0.71
C ALA A 17 1.64 7.09 -1.15
N HIS A 18 0.90 8.16 -0.87
CA HIS A 18 -0.49 8.21 -1.27
C HIS A 18 -0.65 8.41 -2.79
N ASP A 19 0.33 9.06 -3.43
CA ASP A 19 0.35 9.12 -4.90
C ASP A 19 0.51 7.73 -5.50
N GLU A 20 1.42 6.94 -4.95
CA GLU A 20 1.65 5.58 -5.44
C GLU A 20 0.41 4.72 -5.24
N LEU A 21 -0.22 4.81 -4.07
CA LEU A 21 -1.44 4.07 -3.80
C LEU A 21 -2.56 4.48 -4.75
N THR A 22 -2.72 5.78 -4.97
CA THR A 22 -3.76 6.29 -5.85
C THR A 22 -3.56 5.78 -7.27
N HIS A 23 -2.33 5.82 -7.75
CA HIS A 23 -2.03 5.40 -9.11
C HIS A 23 -2.19 3.90 -9.27
N ALA A 24 -1.61 3.13 -8.36
CA ALA A 24 -1.60 1.67 -8.50
C ALA A 24 -2.98 1.06 -8.33
N LEU A 25 -3.80 1.64 -7.46
CA LEU A 25 -5.11 1.09 -7.15
C LEU A 25 -6.25 1.84 -7.84
N ALA A 26 -5.92 2.85 -8.64
CA ALA A 26 -6.91 3.68 -9.35
C ALA A 26 -7.94 4.25 -8.37
N LEU A 27 -7.46 4.84 -7.28
CA LEU A 27 -8.35 5.39 -6.27
C LEU A 27 -9.03 6.65 -6.78
N PRO A 28 -10.23 6.96 -6.30
CA PRO A 28 -10.97 8.09 -6.83
C PRO A 28 -10.35 9.44 -6.42
N ALA A 29 -10.72 10.49 -7.12
CA ALA A 29 -10.17 11.82 -6.87
C ALA A 29 -10.46 12.31 -5.47
N HIS A 30 -11.53 11.83 -4.85
CA HIS A 30 -11.89 12.27 -3.50
C HIS A 30 -11.22 11.43 -2.40
N TYR A 31 -10.29 10.55 -2.77
CA TYR A 31 -9.56 9.77 -1.78
C TYR A 31 -8.87 10.71 -0.79
N GLY A 32 -9.07 10.47 0.50
CA GLY A 32 -8.63 11.40 1.53
C GLY A 32 -7.15 11.42 1.86
N ARG A 33 -6.36 10.51 1.30
CA ARG A 33 -4.89 10.53 1.39
C ARG A 33 -4.38 10.48 2.83
N ASN A 34 -5.03 9.65 3.63
CA ASN A 34 -4.57 9.35 4.98
C ASN A 34 -4.89 7.88 5.26
N LEU A 35 -4.45 7.37 6.42
CA LEU A 35 -4.59 5.94 6.70
C LEU A 35 -6.04 5.51 6.91
N ASP A 36 -6.88 6.38 7.46
CA ASP A 36 -8.31 6.05 7.61
C ASP A 36 -8.97 5.97 6.24
N ALA A 37 -8.65 6.91 5.35
CA ALA A 37 -9.19 6.87 3.99
C ALA A 37 -8.68 5.66 3.23
N LEU A 38 -7.42 5.27 3.48
CA LEU A 38 -6.84 4.09 2.85
C LEU A 38 -7.59 2.83 3.30
N TRP A 39 -7.87 2.71 4.60
CA TRP A 39 -8.62 1.59 5.12
C TRP A 39 -9.98 1.48 4.41
N ASP A 40 -10.69 2.61 4.32
CA ASP A 40 -12.00 2.62 3.67
C ASP A 40 -11.89 2.25 2.20
N ALA A 41 -10.90 2.79 1.51
CA ALA A 41 -10.73 2.52 0.08
C ALA A 41 -10.40 1.05 -0.16
N LEU A 42 -9.58 0.46 0.69
CA LEU A 42 -9.18 -0.94 0.53
C LEU A 42 -10.35 -1.89 0.74
N GLY A 43 -11.38 -1.47 1.46
CA GLY A 43 -12.58 -2.28 1.63
C GLY A 43 -13.33 -2.52 0.33
N GLU A 44 -13.06 -1.67 -0.68
CA GLU A 44 -13.71 -1.80 -1.98
C GLU A 44 -12.80 -2.42 -3.03
N VAL A 45 -11.56 -2.76 -2.70
CA VAL A 45 -10.62 -3.27 -3.68
C VAL A 45 -10.72 -4.78 -3.75
N GLU A 46 -10.74 -5.31 -4.98
CA GLU A 46 -10.69 -6.75 -5.20
C GLU A 46 -9.47 -7.07 -6.01
N GLY A 47 -8.70 -8.04 -5.58
CA GLY A 47 -7.53 -8.49 -6.31
C GLY A 47 -6.33 -8.64 -5.41
N ARG A 48 -5.15 -8.50 -6.00
CA ARG A 48 -3.89 -8.69 -5.28
C ARG A 48 -3.09 -7.42 -5.28
N VAL A 49 -2.55 -7.06 -4.12
CA VAL A 49 -1.66 -5.91 -3.95
C VAL A 49 -0.35 -6.42 -3.38
N THR A 50 0.75 -6.11 -4.03
CA THR A 50 2.08 -6.53 -3.58
C THR A 50 2.93 -5.30 -3.31
N LEU A 51 3.56 -5.26 -2.14
CA LEU A 51 4.47 -4.18 -1.79
C LEU A 51 5.90 -4.68 -1.95
N THR A 52 6.70 -3.94 -2.71
CA THR A 52 8.12 -4.26 -2.89
C THR A 52 8.97 -3.20 -2.22
N HIS A 53 10.24 -3.52 -1.98
CA HIS A 53 11.21 -2.59 -1.40
C HIS A 53 10.68 -1.99 -0.09
N THR A 54 10.22 -2.87 0.79
CA THR A 54 9.60 -2.48 2.05
C THR A 54 10.56 -1.71 2.93
N ASP A 55 11.83 -2.07 2.92
CA ASP A 55 12.82 -1.39 3.74
C ASP A 55 13.01 0.06 3.33
N ALA A 56 12.92 0.40 2.04
CA ALA A 56 13.01 1.79 1.60
C ALA A 56 11.87 2.61 2.17
N LEU A 57 10.67 2.06 2.18
CA LEU A 57 9.50 2.71 2.72
C LEU A 57 9.65 2.91 4.23
N LEU A 58 10.07 1.88 4.94
CA LEU A 58 10.19 1.95 6.40
C LEU A 58 11.30 2.89 6.81
N GLU A 59 12.41 2.89 6.07
CA GLU A 59 13.50 3.79 6.39
C GLU A 59 13.10 5.24 6.20
N ALA A 60 12.34 5.53 5.15
CA ALA A 60 11.95 6.90 4.86
C ALA A 60 10.82 7.40 5.74
N LEU A 61 9.83 6.57 6.04
CA LEU A 61 8.62 7.02 6.74
C LEU A 61 8.55 6.58 8.20
N GLY A 62 9.41 5.68 8.63
CA GLY A 62 9.46 5.27 10.03
C GLY A 62 8.12 4.74 10.51
N ALA A 63 7.62 5.31 11.60
CA ALA A 63 6.39 4.85 12.23
C ALA A 63 5.20 4.93 11.27
N TYR A 64 5.13 5.97 10.46
CA TYR A 64 4.03 6.10 9.51
C TYR A 64 4.08 4.97 8.47
N GLY A 65 5.28 4.59 8.03
CA GLY A 65 5.43 3.47 7.10
C GLY A 65 4.95 2.17 7.72
N ALA A 66 5.29 1.93 8.98
CA ALA A 66 4.83 0.74 9.69
C ALA A 66 3.31 0.73 9.80
N GLU A 67 2.70 1.87 10.10
CA GLU A 67 1.25 1.96 10.22
C GLU A 67 0.58 1.75 8.85
N LEU A 68 1.19 2.24 7.80
CA LEU A 68 0.66 2.06 6.46
C LEU A 68 0.65 0.59 6.09
N ILE A 69 1.74 -0.12 6.36
CA ILE A 69 1.82 -1.56 6.07
C ILE A 69 0.79 -2.31 6.91
N LYS A 70 0.65 -1.95 8.18
CA LYS A 70 -0.33 -2.57 9.04
C LYS A 70 -1.74 -2.37 8.50
N THR A 71 -2.04 -1.18 7.99
CA THR A 71 -3.34 -0.90 7.40
C THR A 71 -3.62 -1.82 6.20
N LEU A 72 -2.60 -2.05 5.37
CA LEU A 72 -2.75 -2.95 4.22
C LEU A 72 -3.02 -4.38 4.68
N TYR A 73 -2.30 -4.88 5.68
CA TYR A 73 -2.53 -6.22 6.19
C TYR A 73 -3.91 -6.35 6.85
N ASP A 74 -4.28 -5.35 7.65
CA ASP A 74 -5.56 -5.40 8.35
C ASP A 74 -6.72 -5.35 7.36
N ALA A 75 -6.61 -4.55 6.33
CA ALA A 75 -7.65 -4.46 5.31
C ALA A 75 -7.80 -5.79 4.57
N ALA A 76 -6.69 -6.42 4.24
CA ALA A 76 -6.74 -7.71 3.54
C ALA A 76 -7.36 -8.79 4.43
N ARG A 77 -7.08 -8.72 5.73
CA ARG A 77 -7.66 -9.68 6.66
C ARG A 77 -9.17 -9.54 6.71
N ASP A 78 -9.67 -8.30 6.66
CA ASP A 78 -11.10 -8.06 6.80
C ASP A 78 -11.86 -8.07 5.48
N ASN A 79 -11.17 -7.99 4.35
CA ASN A 79 -11.79 -8.00 3.03
C ASN A 79 -11.40 -9.26 2.28
N PRO A 80 -12.27 -10.28 2.23
CA PRO A 80 -11.90 -11.55 1.59
C PRO A 80 -11.59 -11.44 0.10
N GLY A 81 -11.99 -10.35 -0.54
CA GLY A 81 -11.66 -10.14 -1.95
C GLY A 81 -10.29 -9.55 -2.18
N LEU A 82 -9.56 -9.17 -1.12
CA LEU A 82 -8.28 -8.50 -1.24
C LEU A 82 -7.18 -9.39 -0.70
N GLU A 83 -6.12 -9.59 -1.50
CA GLU A 83 -4.92 -10.26 -1.05
C GLU A 83 -3.80 -9.23 -0.99
N PHE A 84 -3.04 -9.22 0.09
CA PHE A 84 -1.89 -8.35 0.22
C PHE A 84 -0.67 -9.16 0.64
N GLY A 85 0.45 -8.88 0.02
CA GLY A 85 1.70 -9.51 0.39
C GLY A 85 2.87 -8.60 0.15
N VAL A 86 4.02 -8.98 0.71
CA VAL A 86 5.26 -8.25 0.57
C VAL A 86 6.23 -9.11 -0.22
N ALA A 87 6.90 -8.52 -1.20
CA ALA A 87 7.90 -9.20 -1.99
C ALA A 87 9.10 -8.29 -2.13
N ASP A 88 10.12 -8.54 -1.29
CA ASP A 88 11.31 -7.72 -1.36
C ASP A 88 12.22 -8.24 -2.42
N GLU A 89 12.52 -7.38 -3.38
CA GLU A 89 13.30 -7.81 -4.49
C GLU A 89 14.75 -7.80 -4.22
N THR A 90 15.16 -7.33 -3.09
CA THR A 90 16.56 -7.28 -2.77
C THR A 90 17.14 -8.63 -2.55
N GLN A 91 16.27 -9.64 -2.37
CA GLN A 91 16.80 -10.92 -2.19
C GLN A 91 17.08 -11.62 -3.42
N ALA A 92 16.80 -11.09 -4.51
CA ALA A 92 16.87 -11.80 -5.72
C ALA A 92 18.18 -12.24 -6.08
N ASP A 93 19.17 -11.78 -5.70
CA ASP A 93 20.37 -12.19 -6.10
C ASP A 93 20.89 -13.33 -5.71
#